data_6046dc1de790aabdf9084595653bf8d2
#
_entry.id   6046dc1de790aabdf9084595653bf8d2
#
_cell.length_a   1.000
_cell.length_b   1.000
_cell.length_c   1.000
_cell.angle_alpha   90.00
_cell.angle_beta   90.00
_cell.angle_gamma   90.00
#
_symmetry.space_group_name_H-M   'P 1'
#
loop_
_entity.id
_entity.type
_entity.pdbx_description
1 polymer ?
#
loop_
_entity_poly.entity_id
_entity_poly.type
_entity_poly.pdbx_seq_one_letter_code
_entity_poly.pdbx_strand_id
1 'polypeptide(L)'
;MAAITKLINLYFSDRLREIDYFREHPAEVQERQFRYLLANGAKTEFGRDLGMKGIATQQQFRDRIPIYDYETISEFIDRTRRGERHVLWPEEAKWFAKSSGTTGSKSKYIPVTLAGMRKSHMRGPKDIMALYCHLYPKTSVVNGKMLTLGGSKRIEREGDNMMSGDLSAILIENTPAIANILRIPDKKTALIPDFDEKVRLISEQSTRQDVRSFTGVPSWNLVMLNRVLEYTGKENILEIWPHMELFVHGGMDFRPYQAQYRKIIPSPDMHYMETY
;
A
#
# COMPACT_ATOMS: atom_id res chain seq x y z
N MET A 1 28.74 -2.63 5.27
CA MET A 1 27.66 -3.32 4.54
C MET A 1 27.11 -4.53 5.29
N ALA A 2 27.91 -5.51 5.70
CA ALA A 2 27.44 -6.71 6.42
C ALA A 2 26.66 -6.43 7.74
N ALA A 3 27.00 -5.37 8.47
CA ALA A 3 26.34 -5.03 9.73
C ALA A 3 24.90 -4.50 9.53
N ILE A 4 24.67 -3.69 8.50
CA ILE A 4 23.35 -3.13 8.18
C ILE A 4 22.42 -4.23 7.69
N THR A 5 22.88 -5.10 6.79
CA THR A 5 22.12 -6.25 6.31
C THR A 5 21.74 -7.19 7.47
N LYS A 6 22.66 -7.39 8.43
CA LYS A 6 22.40 -8.22 9.62
C LYS A 6 21.33 -7.60 10.53
N LEU A 7 21.35 -6.29 10.74
CA LEU A 7 20.32 -5.55 11.49
C LEU A 7 18.96 -5.61 10.82
N ILE A 8 18.93 -5.51 9.50
CA ILE A 8 17.72 -5.59 8.70
C ILE A 8 17.11 -6.99 8.72
N ASN A 9 17.96 -8.02 8.57
CA ASN A 9 17.50 -9.39 8.69
C ASN A 9 16.95 -9.69 10.09
N LEU A 10 17.55 -9.11 11.14
CA LEU A 10 17.03 -9.20 12.51
C LEU A 10 15.67 -8.48 12.63
N TYR A 11 15.52 -7.29 12.05
CA TYR A 11 14.27 -6.53 12.06
C TYR A 11 13.12 -7.26 11.34
N PHE A 12 13.43 -8.01 10.27
CA PHE A 12 12.44 -8.78 9.53
C PHE A 12 12.25 -10.22 10.04
N SER A 13 13.14 -10.75 10.90
CA SER A 13 13.08 -12.14 11.35
C SER A 13 11.78 -12.50 12.06
N ASP A 14 11.27 -11.61 12.90
CA ASP A 14 9.99 -11.81 13.58
C ASP A 14 8.84 -11.86 12.58
N ARG A 15 8.93 -11.06 11.54
CA ARG A 15 7.89 -11.03 10.51
C ARG A 15 7.91 -12.27 9.63
N LEU A 16 9.07 -12.77 9.27
CA LEU A 16 9.21 -14.02 8.52
C LEU A 16 8.67 -15.21 9.32
N ARG A 17 8.95 -15.29 10.62
CA ARG A 17 8.38 -16.33 11.50
C ARG A 17 6.84 -16.25 11.56
N GLU A 18 6.27 -15.05 11.58
CA GLU A 18 4.83 -14.86 11.55
C GLU A 18 4.22 -15.29 10.19
N ILE A 19 4.90 -15.00 9.07
CA ILE A 19 4.49 -15.44 7.73
C ILE A 19 4.55 -16.97 7.62
N ASP A 20 5.62 -17.60 8.11
CA ASP A 20 5.74 -19.06 8.15
C ASP A 20 4.63 -19.69 9.00
N TYR A 21 4.33 -19.09 10.15
CA TYR A 21 3.21 -19.53 10.99
C TYR A 21 1.87 -19.43 10.26
N PHE A 22 1.62 -18.38 9.47
CA PHE A 22 0.41 -18.25 8.67
C PHE A 22 0.31 -19.36 7.62
N ARG A 23 1.42 -19.74 7.01
CA ARG A 23 1.48 -20.82 6.02
C ARG A 23 1.21 -22.18 6.64
N GLU A 24 1.75 -22.43 7.83
CA GLU A 24 1.66 -23.73 8.52
C GLU A 24 0.35 -23.91 9.29
N HIS A 25 -0.25 -22.80 9.77
CA HIS A 25 -1.47 -22.82 10.60
C HIS A 25 -2.61 -21.93 10.04
N PRO A 26 -2.97 -22.05 8.75
CA PRO A 26 -3.92 -21.11 8.12
C PRO A 26 -5.29 -21.12 8.79
N ALA A 27 -5.81 -22.28 9.19
CA ALA A 27 -7.13 -22.40 9.83
C ALA A 27 -7.17 -21.67 11.19
N GLU A 28 -6.13 -21.83 12.01
CA GLU A 28 -6.04 -21.16 13.31
C GLU A 28 -5.92 -19.64 13.16
N VAL A 29 -5.11 -19.18 12.19
CA VAL A 29 -4.96 -17.75 11.91
C VAL A 29 -6.27 -17.13 11.42
N GLN A 30 -6.98 -17.82 10.54
CA GLN A 30 -8.30 -17.42 10.05
C GLN A 30 -9.32 -17.33 11.20
N GLU A 31 -9.37 -18.34 12.07
CA GLU A 31 -10.28 -18.36 13.22
C GLU A 31 -9.97 -17.23 14.21
N ARG A 32 -8.69 -16.98 14.50
CA ARG A 32 -8.25 -15.87 15.37
C ARG A 32 -8.66 -14.52 14.78
N GLN A 33 -8.49 -14.33 13.48
CA GLN A 33 -8.88 -13.11 12.79
C GLN A 33 -10.40 -12.94 12.77
N PHE A 34 -11.14 -14.00 12.52
CA PHE A 34 -12.61 -14.01 12.56
C PHE A 34 -13.14 -13.58 13.93
N ARG A 35 -12.63 -14.17 15.01
CA ARG A 35 -12.99 -13.80 16.37
C ARG A 35 -12.65 -12.35 16.70
N TYR A 36 -11.50 -11.87 16.25
CA TYR A 36 -11.10 -10.47 16.41
C TYR A 36 -12.10 -9.52 15.72
N LEU A 37 -12.51 -9.82 14.49
CA LEU A 37 -13.48 -9.00 13.74
C LEU A 37 -14.85 -9.02 14.39
N LEU A 38 -15.36 -10.18 14.80
CA LEU A 38 -16.64 -10.29 15.51
C LEU A 38 -16.65 -9.54 16.83
N ALA A 39 -15.60 -9.70 17.64
CA ALA A 39 -15.50 -9.03 18.95
C ALA A 39 -15.46 -7.50 18.82
N ASN A 40 -14.89 -6.97 17.76
CA ASN A 40 -14.91 -5.54 17.48
C ASN A 40 -16.22 -5.10 16.82
N GLY A 41 -16.73 -5.86 15.85
CA GLY A 41 -18.01 -5.60 15.21
C GLY A 41 -19.15 -5.54 16.22
N ALA A 42 -19.20 -6.44 17.17
CA ALA A 42 -20.22 -6.48 18.23
C ALA A 42 -20.28 -5.21 19.12
N LYS A 43 -19.23 -4.37 19.09
CA LYS A 43 -19.18 -3.08 19.81
C LYS A 43 -19.79 -1.94 19.01
N THR A 44 -20.13 -2.16 17.74
CA THR A 44 -20.69 -1.16 16.84
C THR A 44 -22.21 -1.22 16.79
N GLU A 45 -22.84 -0.17 16.29
CA GLU A 45 -24.27 -0.17 16.01
C GLU A 45 -24.63 -1.25 14.99
N PHE A 46 -23.98 -1.22 13.83
CA PHE A 46 -24.15 -2.20 12.76
C PHE A 46 -24.03 -3.65 13.27
N GLY A 47 -23.03 -3.93 14.08
CA GLY A 47 -22.84 -5.28 14.62
C GLY A 47 -23.86 -5.67 15.71
N ARG A 48 -24.38 -4.72 16.47
CA ARG A 48 -25.47 -4.97 17.43
C ARG A 48 -26.78 -5.30 16.72
N ASP A 49 -27.11 -4.54 15.68
CA ASP A 49 -28.32 -4.75 14.87
C ASP A 49 -28.32 -6.13 14.19
N LEU A 50 -27.15 -6.61 13.82
CA LEU A 50 -26.95 -7.93 13.23
C LEU A 50 -26.72 -9.06 14.25
N GLY A 51 -26.77 -8.75 15.55
CA GLY A 51 -26.57 -9.74 16.60
C GLY A 51 -25.20 -10.41 16.62
N MET A 52 -24.15 -9.69 16.21
CA MET A 52 -22.79 -10.26 16.08
C MET A 52 -22.25 -10.84 17.39
N LYS A 53 -22.67 -10.32 18.55
CA LYS A 53 -22.26 -10.84 19.87
C LYS A 53 -22.63 -12.31 20.08
N GLY A 54 -23.72 -12.78 19.46
CA GLY A 54 -24.19 -14.16 19.56
C GLY A 54 -23.64 -15.11 18.50
N ILE A 55 -22.67 -14.68 17.68
CA ILE A 55 -22.05 -15.50 16.64
C ILE A 55 -20.78 -16.14 17.21
N ALA A 56 -20.74 -17.48 17.22
CA ALA A 56 -19.60 -18.24 17.69
C ALA A 56 -18.83 -18.97 16.58
N THR A 57 -19.46 -19.21 15.44
CA THR A 57 -18.87 -19.98 14.32
C THR A 57 -19.01 -19.25 12.99
N GLN A 58 -18.13 -19.58 12.05
CA GLN A 58 -18.23 -19.08 10.67
C GLN A 58 -19.53 -19.49 9.98
N GLN A 59 -20.09 -20.67 10.32
CA GLN A 59 -21.38 -21.09 9.79
C GLN A 59 -22.50 -20.16 10.30
N GLN A 60 -22.55 -19.89 11.60
CA GLN A 60 -23.53 -18.95 12.16
C GLN A 60 -23.39 -17.55 11.58
N PHE A 61 -22.16 -17.11 11.26
CA PHE A 61 -21.91 -15.85 10.57
C PHE A 61 -22.54 -15.83 9.19
N ARG A 62 -22.30 -16.87 8.37
CA ARG A 62 -22.88 -16.98 7.02
C ARG A 62 -24.41 -17.06 7.05
N ASP A 63 -24.97 -17.70 8.04
CA ASP A 63 -26.43 -17.88 8.15
C ASP A 63 -27.15 -16.62 8.61
N ARG A 64 -26.47 -15.72 9.36
CA ARG A 64 -27.08 -14.55 9.97
C ARG A 64 -26.74 -13.23 9.28
N ILE A 65 -25.53 -13.12 8.74
CA ILE A 65 -25.05 -11.86 8.15
C ILE A 65 -25.28 -11.94 6.64
N PRO A 66 -26.18 -11.13 6.08
CA PRO A 66 -26.39 -11.09 4.64
C PRO A 66 -25.19 -10.47 3.92
N ILE A 67 -25.12 -10.71 2.61
CA ILE A 67 -24.17 -10.03 1.73
C ILE A 67 -24.72 -8.63 1.47
N TYR A 68 -23.93 -7.62 1.77
CA TYR A 68 -24.23 -6.22 1.52
C TYR A 68 -23.46 -5.72 0.31
N ASP A 69 -24.13 -4.94 -0.53
CA ASP A 69 -23.46 -4.07 -1.49
C ASP A 69 -23.12 -2.71 -0.87
N TYR A 70 -22.43 -1.89 -1.62
CA TYR A 70 -22.02 -0.56 -1.13
C TYR A 70 -23.22 0.33 -0.83
N GLU A 71 -24.23 0.29 -1.69
CA GLU A 71 -25.43 1.13 -1.58
C GLU A 71 -26.17 0.85 -0.28
N THR A 72 -26.28 -0.41 0.10
CA THR A 72 -26.94 -0.84 1.34
C THR A 72 -26.22 -0.35 2.60
N ILE A 73 -24.88 -0.30 2.60
CA ILE A 73 -24.09 0.16 3.77
C ILE A 73 -23.70 1.64 3.67
N SER A 74 -24.02 2.34 2.60
CA SER A 74 -23.57 3.71 2.35
C SER A 74 -24.01 4.71 3.42
N GLU A 75 -25.22 4.54 4.00
CA GLU A 75 -25.70 5.40 5.09
C GLU A 75 -24.80 5.30 6.32
N PHE A 76 -24.40 4.07 6.73
CA PHE A 76 -23.48 3.86 7.84
C PHE A 76 -22.09 4.47 7.55
N ILE A 77 -21.63 4.37 6.30
CA ILE A 77 -20.38 5.00 5.85
C ILE A 77 -20.47 6.52 5.97
N ASP A 78 -21.58 7.11 5.48
CA ASP A 78 -21.79 8.55 5.53
C ASP A 78 -21.92 9.09 6.95
N ARG A 79 -22.55 8.34 7.84
CA ARG A 79 -22.59 8.67 9.28
C ARG A 79 -21.18 8.66 9.87
N THR A 80 -20.39 7.63 9.54
CA THR A 80 -18.98 7.56 9.94
C THR A 80 -18.17 8.75 9.40
N ARG A 81 -18.43 9.18 8.16
CA ARG A 81 -17.81 10.37 7.54
C ARG A 81 -18.21 11.68 8.23
N ARG A 82 -19.40 11.76 8.79
CA ARG A 82 -19.83 12.90 9.64
C ARG A 82 -19.22 12.88 11.04
N GLY A 83 -18.34 11.92 11.33
CA GLY A 83 -17.64 11.82 12.63
C GLY A 83 -18.40 11.01 13.66
N GLU A 84 -19.47 10.31 13.31
CA GLU A 84 -20.20 9.46 14.21
C GLU A 84 -19.35 8.23 14.56
N ARG A 85 -19.24 7.95 15.87
CA ARG A 85 -18.39 6.86 16.40
C ARG A 85 -19.20 5.59 16.59
N HIS A 86 -18.51 4.46 16.59
CA HIS A 86 -19.10 3.14 16.84
C HIS A 86 -20.19 2.72 15.85
N VAL A 87 -20.20 3.30 14.64
CA VAL A 87 -21.16 2.92 13.59
C VAL A 87 -20.74 1.59 12.96
N LEU A 88 -19.63 1.57 12.20
CA LEU A 88 -19.10 0.36 11.51
C LEU A 88 -17.88 -0.24 12.19
N TRP A 89 -17.11 0.56 12.92
CA TRP A 89 -15.91 0.15 13.65
C TRP A 89 -15.84 0.88 14.99
N PRO A 90 -15.25 0.27 16.06
CA PRO A 90 -15.22 0.89 17.39
C PRO A 90 -14.40 2.19 17.46
N GLU A 91 -13.34 2.27 16.64
CA GLU A 91 -12.48 3.45 16.56
C GLU A 91 -13.00 4.46 15.53
N GLU A 92 -12.69 5.72 15.71
CA GLU A 92 -12.96 6.77 14.73
C GLU A 92 -12.17 6.53 13.45
N ALA A 93 -12.82 6.60 12.28
CA ALA A 93 -12.17 6.59 10.99
C ALA A 93 -11.97 8.04 10.52
N LYS A 94 -10.72 8.51 10.51
CA LYS A 94 -10.35 9.86 10.05
C LYS A 94 -10.10 9.94 8.56
N TRP A 95 -9.84 8.80 7.93
CA TRP A 95 -9.47 8.70 6.53
C TRP A 95 -10.49 7.90 5.75
N PHE A 96 -10.81 8.39 4.54
CA PHE A 96 -11.72 7.73 3.61
C PHE A 96 -11.06 7.61 2.24
N ALA A 97 -10.78 6.38 1.83
CA ALA A 97 -10.28 6.12 0.49
C ALA A 97 -11.40 6.27 -0.54
N LYS A 98 -11.16 7.07 -1.58
CA LYS A 98 -12.07 7.19 -2.73
C LYS A 98 -11.75 6.10 -3.73
N SER A 99 -12.72 5.26 -4.08
CA SER A 99 -12.54 4.33 -5.18
C SER A 99 -12.52 5.09 -6.51
N SER A 100 -11.75 4.57 -7.49
CA SER A 100 -11.90 4.97 -8.88
C SER A 100 -13.27 4.49 -9.33
N GLY A 101 -14.27 5.35 -9.32
CA GLY A 101 -15.60 5.03 -9.87
C GLY A 101 -15.44 4.54 -11.32
N THR A 102 -16.10 3.44 -11.68
CA THR A 102 -16.28 3.07 -13.08
C THR A 102 -17.07 4.20 -13.77
N THR A 103 -16.77 4.45 -15.03
CA THR A 103 -17.32 5.56 -15.84
C THR A 103 -18.83 5.72 -15.60
N GLY A 104 -19.24 6.83 -14.95
CA GLY A 104 -20.64 7.15 -14.67
C GLY A 104 -21.15 6.85 -13.25
N SER A 105 -20.42 6.16 -12.39
CA SER A 105 -20.79 5.94 -10.98
C SER A 105 -20.13 6.96 -10.05
N LYS A 106 -20.85 7.35 -8.97
CA LYS A 106 -20.26 8.19 -7.91
C LYS A 106 -19.11 7.45 -7.24
N SER A 107 -18.02 8.15 -6.92
CA SER A 107 -16.92 7.59 -6.14
C SER A 107 -17.44 7.04 -4.81
N LYS A 108 -17.03 5.81 -4.48
CA LYS A 108 -17.35 5.17 -3.21
C LYS A 108 -16.30 5.54 -2.16
N TYR A 109 -16.75 5.77 -0.95
CA TYR A 109 -15.87 6.09 0.18
C TYR A 109 -15.67 4.86 1.06
N ILE A 110 -14.43 4.50 1.33
CA ILE A 110 -14.07 3.33 2.13
C ILE A 110 -13.36 3.83 3.39
N PRO A 111 -13.90 3.61 4.58
CA PRO A 111 -13.26 4.02 5.82
C PRO A 111 -11.90 3.33 6.00
N VAL A 112 -10.85 4.09 6.25
CA VAL A 112 -9.51 3.58 6.57
C VAL A 112 -9.28 3.78 8.07
N THR A 113 -9.55 2.74 8.85
CA THR A 113 -9.38 2.77 10.29
C THR A 113 -7.91 2.67 10.69
N LEU A 114 -7.57 3.10 11.91
CA LEU A 114 -6.22 2.95 12.45
C LEU A 114 -5.82 1.46 12.55
N ALA A 115 -6.77 0.59 12.90
CA ALA A 115 -6.56 -0.86 12.90
C ALA A 115 -6.24 -1.38 11.50
N GLY A 116 -7.00 -0.99 10.46
CA GLY A 116 -6.75 -1.33 9.07
C GLY A 116 -5.40 -0.80 8.59
N MET A 117 -5.09 0.46 8.91
CA MET A 117 -3.80 1.06 8.59
C MET A 117 -2.63 0.23 9.15
N ARG A 118 -2.64 -0.06 10.45
CA ARG A 118 -1.54 -0.75 11.14
C ARG A 118 -1.45 -2.24 10.84
N LYS A 119 -2.60 -2.94 10.76
CA LYS A 119 -2.65 -4.41 10.66
C LYS A 119 -2.71 -4.93 9.22
N SER A 120 -2.96 -4.07 8.25
CA SER A 120 -3.03 -4.42 6.82
C SER A 120 -2.09 -3.53 6.01
N HIS A 121 -2.46 -2.29 5.75
CA HIS A 121 -1.78 -1.43 4.78
C HIS A 121 -0.29 -1.18 5.07
N MET A 122 0.12 -1.04 6.33
CA MET A 122 1.54 -0.87 6.69
C MET A 122 2.29 -2.21 6.85
N ARG A 123 1.57 -3.32 6.97
CA ARG A 123 2.17 -4.66 7.03
C ARG A 123 2.57 -5.18 5.67
N GLY A 124 1.73 -5.04 4.66
CA GLY A 124 2.01 -5.54 3.30
C GLY A 124 3.38 -5.12 2.76
N PRO A 125 3.72 -3.82 2.71
CA PRO A 125 5.06 -3.38 2.30
C PRO A 125 6.20 -3.96 3.13
N LYS A 126 5.99 -4.13 4.45
CA LYS A 126 6.97 -4.77 5.33
C LYS A 126 7.16 -6.25 5.00
N ASP A 127 6.09 -6.95 4.67
CA ASP A 127 6.13 -8.36 4.29
C ASP A 127 6.88 -8.57 2.98
N ILE A 128 6.63 -7.72 1.98
CA ILE A 128 7.33 -7.75 0.69
C ILE A 128 8.83 -7.59 0.91
N MET A 129 9.25 -6.61 1.70
CA MET A 129 10.66 -6.38 1.97
C MET A 129 11.29 -7.51 2.78
N ALA A 130 10.55 -8.09 3.74
CA ALA A 130 11.02 -9.24 4.52
C ALA A 130 11.24 -10.45 3.61
N LEU A 131 10.27 -10.77 2.76
CA LEU A 131 10.34 -11.88 1.80
C LEU A 131 11.45 -11.64 0.78
N TYR A 132 11.55 -10.43 0.23
CA TYR A 132 12.60 -10.09 -0.72
C TYR A 132 14.01 -10.28 -0.13
N CYS A 133 14.26 -9.72 1.06
CA CYS A 133 15.55 -9.88 1.73
C CYS A 133 15.85 -11.34 2.12
N HIS A 134 14.83 -12.15 2.38
CA HIS A 134 14.97 -13.58 2.64
C HIS A 134 15.33 -14.36 1.37
N LEU A 135 14.63 -14.09 0.26
CA LEU A 135 14.86 -14.74 -1.03
C LEU A 135 16.21 -14.34 -1.65
N TYR A 136 16.62 -13.11 -1.43
CA TYR A 136 17.86 -12.54 -1.99
C TYR A 136 18.80 -12.04 -0.87
N PRO A 137 19.51 -12.94 -0.15
CA PRO A 137 20.30 -12.55 1.03
C PRO A 137 21.48 -11.62 0.73
N LYS A 138 21.87 -11.50 -0.54
CA LYS A 138 22.92 -10.58 -1.01
C LYS A 138 22.39 -9.22 -1.45
N THR A 139 21.08 -9.01 -1.36
CA THR A 139 20.44 -7.74 -1.77
C THR A 139 21.04 -6.53 -1.06
N SER A 140 21.10 -5.45 -1.79
CA SER A 140 21.54 -4.16 -1.28
C SER A 140 20.41 -3.12 -1.29
N VAL A 141 19.18 -3.54 -1.58
CA VAL A 141 18.00 -2.68 -1.76
C VAL A 141 17.78 -1.68 -0.63
N VAL A 142 18.07 -2.09 0.59
CA VAL A 142 17.88 -1.28 1.81
C VAL A 142 18.99 -0.24 2.04
N ASN A 143 20.07 -0.30 1.26
CA ASN A 143 21.18 0.67 1.34
C ASN A 143 20.94 1.92 0.50
N GLY A 144 19.90 1.94 -0.32
CA GLY A 144 19.55 3.04 -1.18
C GLY A 144 18.12 3.53 -0.98
N LYS A 145 17.63 4.27 -1.96
CA LYS A 145 16.29 4.85 -1.96
C LYS A 145 15.29 3.98 -2.71
N MET A 146 14.04 4.05 -2.28
CA MET A 146 12.90 3.50 -2.98
C MET A 146 12.13 4.62 -3.65
N LEU A 147 11.99 4.58 -4.96
CA LEU A 147 11.17 5.51 -5.71
C LEU A 147 9.72 5.04 -5.67
N THR A 148 8.83 5.93 -5.20
CA THR A 148 7.40 5.63 -5.05
C THR A 148 6.59 6.59 -5.89
N LEU A 149 5.91 6.07 -6.90
CA LEU A 149 4.94 6.83 -7.67
C LEU A 149 3.53 6.53 -7.14
N GLY A 150 3.00 7.46 -6.36
CA GLY A 150 1.64 7.38 -5.82
C GLY A 150 0.59 7.99 -6.76
N GLY A 151 -0.68 7.77 -6.41
CA GLY A 151 -1.81 8.37 -7.12
C GLY A 151 -1.75 9.90 -7.15
N SER A 152 -2.52 10.50 -8.07
CA SER A 152 -2.51 11.94 -8.36
C SER A 152 -3.66 12.70 -7.71
N LYS A 153 -4.57 12.03 -6.99
CA LYS A 153 -5.72 12.68 -6.38
C LYS A 153 -5.35 13.38 -5.07
N ARG A 154 -5.80 14.61 -4.97
CA ARG A 154 -5.59 15.45 -3.80
C ARG A 154 -6.30 14.85 -2.58
N ILE A 155 -5.65 14.94 -1.40
CA ILE A 155 -6.32 14.74 -0.13
C ILE A 155 -7.23 15.95 0.11
N GLU A 156 -8.52 15.69 0.28
CA GLU A 156 -9.54 16.70 0.57
C GLU A 156 -9.92 16.62 2.04
N ARG A 157 -10.04 17.79 2.68
CA ARG A 157 -10.56 17.89 4.04
C ARG A 157 -12.08 17.94 3.98
N GLU A 158 -12.73 17.03 4.69
CA GLU A 158 -14.17 16.96 4.82
C GLU A 158 -14.56 17.28 6.27
N GLY A 159 -14.98 18.51 6.55
CA GLY A 159 -15.26 18.99 7.91
C GLY A 159 -13.99 19.16 8.76
N ASP A 160 -14.15 19.12 10.08
CA ASP A 160 -13.07 19.49 11.01
C ASP A 160 -11.96 18.44 11.11
N ASN A 161 -12.26 17.14 11.02
CA ASN A 161 -11.31 16.06 11.29
C ASN A 161 -11.30 14.94 10.25
N MET A 162 -12.13 15.01 9.20
CA MET A 162 -12.24 13.96 8.20
C MET A 162 -11.49 14.32 6.93
N MET A 163 -10.80 13.35 6.36
CA MET A 163 -9.99 13.51 5.16
C MET A 163 -10.29 12.38 4.17
N SER A 164 -10.40 12.71 2.90
CA SER A 164 -10.62 11.74 1.83
C SER A 164 -9.61 11.91 0.69
N GLY A 165 -9.34 10.83 -0.02
CA GLY A 165 -8.43 10.85 -1.16
C GLY A 165 -8.12 9.46 -1.69
N ASP A 166 -7.17 9.35 -2.62
CA ASP A 166 -6.66 8.06 -3.05
C ASP A 166 -6.02 7.32 -1.89
N LEU A 167 -6.20 5.99 -1.82
CA LEU A 167 -5.58 5.17 -0.79
C LEU A 167 -4.06 5.35 -0.76
N SER A 168 -3.40 5.41 -1.93
CA SER A 168 -1.95 5.63 -1.99
C SER A 168 -1.52 6.97 -1.39
N ALA A 169 -2.29 8.04 -1.61
CA ALA A 169 -2.02 9.34 -0.99
C ALA A 169 -2.21 9.30 0.54
N ILE A 170 -3.26 8.61 1.01
CA ILE A 170 -3.50 8.39 2.43
C ILE A 170 -2.33 7.60 3.07
N LEU A 171 -1.83 6.56 2.40
CA LEU A 171 -0.70 5.78 2.88
C LEU A 171 0.59 6.61 2.94
N ILE A 172 0.86 7.42 1.91
CA ILE A 172 2.00 8.34 1.88
C ILE A 172 1.91 9.36 3.03
N GLU A 173 0.72 9.92 3.26
CA GLU A 173 0.49 10.88 4.35
C GLU A 173 0.79 10.27 5.73
N ASN A 174 0.44 9.00 5.93
CA ASN A 174 0.60 8.27 7.18
C ASN A 174 1.89 7.43 7.27
N THR A 175 2.80 7.56 6.30
CA THR A 175 4.07 6.82 6.30
C THR A 175 4.94 7.24 7.51
N PRO A 176 5.49 6.28 8.28
CA PRO A 176 6.39 6.59 9.38
C PRO A 176 7.62 7.40 8.94
N ALA A 177 8.12 8.30 9.79
CA ALA A 177 9.25 9.18 9.47
C ALA A 177 10.49 8.42 8.98
N ILE A 178 10.79 7.26 9.58
CA ILE A 178 11.93 6.43 9.17
C ILE A 178 11.79 5.91 7.73
N ALA A 179 10.60 5.52 7.30
CA ALA A 179 10.36 5.07 5.94
C ALA A 179 10.43 6.22 4.92
N ASN A 180 10.09 7.45 5.36
CA ASN A 180 10.25 8.65 4.53
C ASN A 180 11.72 8.97 4.21
N ILE A 181 12.67 8.57 5.08
CA ILE A 181 14.12 8.74 4.82
C ILE A 181 14.56 7.90 3.63
N LEU A 182 13.98 6.71 3.45
CA LEU A 182 14.34 5.80 2.36
C LEU A 182 13.54 6.05 1.07
N ARG A 183 12.49 6.86 1.13
CA ARG A 183 11.60 7.11 -0.01
C ARG A 183 12.03 8.31 -0.84
N ILE A 184 11.83 8.22 -2.14
CA ILE A 184 11.84 9.30 -3.13
C ILE A 184 10.52 9.21 -3.92
N PRO A 185 9.91 10.35 -4.27
CA PRO A 185 10.24 11.71 -3.86
C PRO A 185 9.90 11.97 -2.38
N ASP A 186 10.25 13.16 -1.90
CA ASP A 186 9.76 13.62 -0.60
C ASP A 186 8.22 13.66 -0.56
N LYS A 187 7.66 13.74 0.65
CA LYS A 187 6.22 13.69 0.86
C LYS A 187 5.47 14.79 0.12
N LYS A 188 6.03 16.00 0.06
CA LYS A 188 5.41 17.14 -0.61
C LYS A 188 5.26 16.88 -2.11
N THR A 189 6.32 16.45 -2.75
CA THR A 189 6.34 16.11 -4.18
C THR A 189 5.48 14.89 -4.49
N ALA A 190 5.51 13.85 -3.65
CA ALA A 190 4.69 12.66 -3.82
C ALA A 190 3.18 12.95 -3.86
N LEU A 191 2.72 13.99 -3.19
CA LEU A 191 1.31 14.38 -3.07
C LEU A 191 0.88 15.46 -4.08
N ILE A 192 1.74 15.89 -5.00
CA ILE A 192 1.38 16.83 -6.07
C ILE A 192 0.27 16.21 -6.93
N PRO A 193 -0.85 16.92 -7.17
CA PRO A 193 -1.94 16.41 -7.98
C PRO A 193 -1.61 16.32 -9.48
N ASP A 194 -0.87 17.31 -9.99
CA ASP A 194 -0.45 17.33 -11.39
C ASP A 194 0.61 16.26 -11.67
N PHE A 195 0.30 15.38 -12.62
CA PHE A 195 1.15 14.24 -12.93
C PHE A 195 2.45 14.66 -13.60
N ASP A 196 2.40 15.58 -14.56
CA ASP A 196 3.58 15.99 -15.33
C ASP A 196 4.55 16.80 -14.44
N GLU A 197 4.04 17.70 -13.62
CA GLU A 197 4.83 18.40 -12.62
C GLU A 197 5.46 17.43 -11.61
N LYS A 198 4.68 16.48 -11.11
CA LYS A 198 5.18 15.44 -10.20
C LYS A 198 6.32 14.65 -10.81
N VAL A 199 6.15 14.16 -12.03
CA VAL A 199 7.17 13.34 -12.74
C VAL A 199 8.42 14.17 -13.03
N ARG A 200 8.29 15.43 -13.41
CA ARG A 200 9.42 16.35 -13.58
C ARG A 200 10.24 16.49 -12.28
N LEU A 201 9.57 16.77 -11.16
CA LEU A 201 10.23 16.93 -9.86
C LEU A 201 10.83 15.62 -9.35
N ILE A 202 10.17 14.47 -9.61
CA ILE A 202 10.74 13.16 -9.32
C ILE A 202 12.04 12.96 -10.10
N SER A 203 12.07 13.29 -11.40
CA SER A 203 13.27 13.17 -12.23
C SER A 203 14.41 14.02 -11.66
N GLU A 204 14.13 15.27 -11.29
CA GLU A 204 15.14 16.16 -10.71
C GLU A 204 15.67 15.66 -9.35
N GLN A 205 14.80 15.16 -8.48
CA GLN A 205 15.18 14.69 -7.15
C GLN A 205 15.91 13.34 -7.18
N SER A 206 15.46 12.41 -8.02
CA SER A 206 15.93 11.03 -8.00
C SER A 206 17.27 10.81 -8.69
N THR A 207 17.60 11.60 -9.72
CA THR A 207 18.84 11.45 -10.50
C THR A 207 20.12 11.68 -9.69
N ARG A 208 20.02 12.35 -8.55
CA ARG A 208 21.14 12.61 -7.62
C ARG A 208 21.19 11.63 -6.44
N GLN A 209 20.39 10.58 -6.49
CA GLN A 209 20.24 9.63 -5.39
C GLN A 209 20.57 8.22 -5.86
N ASP A 210 21.01 7.38 -4.94
CA ASP A 210 21.20 5.95 -5.16
C ASP A 210 19.83 5.23 -5.05
N VAL A 211 19.07 5.24 -6.16
CA VAL A 211 17.76 4.55 -6.22
C VAL A 211 18.01 3.08 -6.56
N ARG A 212 17.53 2.19 -5.68
CA ARG A 212 17.73 0.74 -5.81
C ARG A 212 16.45 -0.02 -6.03
N SER A 213 15.32 0.61 -5.76
CA SER A 213 14.01 0.01 -5.99
C SER A 213 12.99 1.06 -6.35
N PHE A 214 11.90 0.62 -6.99
CA PHE A 214 10.73 1.45 -7.21
C PHE A 214 9.45 0.66 -7.06
N THR A 215 8.35 1.36 -6.83
CA THR A 215 7.04 0.74 -6.59
C THR A 215 5.92 1.52 -7.26
N GLY A 216 4.89 0.80 -7.68
CA GLY A 216 3.64 1.36 -8.22
C GLY A 216 3.10 0.63 -9.43
N VAL A 217 2.19 1.28 -10.14
CA VAL A 217 1.52 0.73 -11.32
C VAL A 217 2.50 0.68 -12.50
N PRO A 218 2.61 -0.45 -13.23
CA PRO A 218 3.56 -0.62 -14.33
C PRO A 218 3.49 0.47 -15.41
N SER A 219 2.31 0.80 -15.90
CA SER A 219 2.16 1.82 -16.96
C SER A 219 2.69 3.19 -16.53
N TRP A 220 2.37 3.62 -15.30
CA TRP A 220 2.78 4.93 -14.79
C TRP A 220 4.28 5.00 -14.49
N ASN A 221 4.83 3.92 -13.92
CA ASN A 221 6.27 3.86 -13.68
C ASN A 221 7.06 3.85 -15.00
N LEU A 222 6.56 3.20 -16.05
CA LEU A 222 7.20 3.23 -17.35
C LEU A 222 7.26 4.66 -17.93
N VAL A 223 6.16 5.42 -17.84
CA VAL A 223 6.15 6.84 -18.24
C VAL A 223 7.16 7.63 -17.42
N MET A 224 7.16 7.45 -16.10
CA MET A 224 8.10 8.15 -15.21
C MET A 224 9.55 7.81 -15.52
N LEU A 225 9.91 6.53 -15.71
CA LEU A 225 11.28 6.11 -16.05
C LEU A 225 11.73 6.66 -17.41
N ASN A 226 10.85 6.68 -18.40
CA ASN A 226 11.16 7.31 -19.71
C ASN A 226 11.42 8.82 -19.55
N ARG A 227 10.65 9.52 -18.72
CA ARG A 227 10.92 10.94 -18.42
C ARG A 227 12.26 11.16 -17.72
N VAL A 228 12.66 10.24 -16.82
CA VAL A 228 14.00 10.28 -16.20
C VAL A 228 15.10 10.10 -17.26
N LEU A 229 14.93 9.18 -18.21
CA LEU A 229 15.86 8.99 -19.33
C LEU A 229 15.93 10.24 -20.23
N GLU A 230 14.79 10.80 -20.62
CA GLU A 230 14.71 12.05 -21.39
C GLU A 230 15.41 13.21 -20.66
N TYR A 231 15.15 13.36 -19.35
CA TYR A 231 15.74 14.42 -18.53
C TYR A 231 17.26 14.32 -18.43
N THR A 232 17.79 13.09 -18.36
CA THR A 232 19.23 12.84 -18.19
C THR A 232 19.98 12.66 -19.48
N GLY A 233 19.29 12.43 -20.62
CA GLY A 233 19.89 12.08 -21.89
C GLY A 233 20.56 10.70 -21.90
N LYS A 234 20.16 9.81 -20.98
CA LYS A 234 20.71 8.45 -20.84
C LYS A 234 19.90 7.44 -21.64
N GLU A 235 20.55 6.36 -22.07
CA GLU A 235 19.91 5.31 -22.87
C GLU A 235 19.17 4.27 -22.00
N ASN A 236 19.66 4.04 -20.77
CA ASN A 236 19.05 3.08 -19.86
C ASN A 236 19.18 3.53 -18.39
N ILE A 237 18.36 2.95 -17.53
CA ILE A 237 18.23 3.31 -16.11
C ILE A 237 19.51 2.99 -15.31
N LEU A 238 20.27 1.98 -15.70
CA LEU A 238 21.49 1.57 -14.96
C LEU A 238 22.63 2.61 -15.10
N GLU A 239 22.59 3.46 -16.12
CA GLU A 239 23.53 4.58 -16.25
C GLU A 239 23.26 5.69 -15.22
N ILE A 240 22.05 5.74 -14.68
CA ILE A 240 21.61 6.70 -13.65
C ILE A 240 21.66 6.05 -12.28
N TRP A 241 21.10 4.84 -12.16
CA TRP A 241 20.99 4.07 -10.93
C TRP A 241 21.61 2.68 -11.12
N PRO A 242 22.94 2.57 -11.01
CA PRO A 242 23.68 1.34 -11.32
C PRO A 242 23.36 0.17 -10.35
N HIS A 243 22.75 0.46 -9.21
CA HIS A 243 22.37 -0.53 -8.22
C HIS A 243 20.86 -0.84 -8.22
N MET A 244 20.13 -0.46 -9.28
CA MET A 244 18.71 -0.76 -9.40
C MET A 244 18.49 -2.27 -9.48
N GLU A 245 17.69 -2.83 -8.54
CA GLU A 245 17.53 -4.27 -8.42
C GLU A 245 16.09 -4.76 -8.19
N LEU A 246 15.14 -3.87 -7.82
CA LEU A 246 13.79 -4.32 -7.46
C LEU A 246 12.70 -3.39 -8.01
N PHE A 247 11.71 -3.97 -8.69
CA PHE A 247 10.42 -3.34 -8.95
C PHE A 247 9.31 -4.10 -8.22
N VAL A 248 8.64 -3.41 -7.29
CA VAL A 248 7.43 -3.91 -6.63
C VAL A 248 6.23 -3.32 -7.35
N HIS A 249 5.47 -4.14 -8.06
CA HIS A 249 4.38 -3.67 -8.92
C HIS A 249 3.05 -4.30 -8.58
N GLY A 250 1.96 -3.64 -8.97
CA GLY A 250 0.59 -4.13 -8.81
C GLY A 250 -0.43 -3.23 -9.50
N GLY A 251 -1.70 -3.56 -9.32
CA GLY A 251 -2.80 -2.79 -9.88
C GLY A 251 -3.15 -3.10 -11.33
N MET A 252 -2.29 -3.82 -12.06
CA MET A 252 -2.54 -4.31 -13.42
C MET A 252 -1.57 -5.42 -13.80
N ASP A 253 -1.93 -6.20 -14.83
CA ASP A 253 -1.06 -7.24 -15.39
C ASP A 253 0.27 -6.64 -15.91
N PHE A 254 1.38 -7.17 -15.44
CA PHE A 254 2.71 -6.71 -15.80
C PHE A 254 3.21 -7.26 -17.15
N ARG A 255 2.70 -8.41 -17.60
CA ARG A 255 3.18 -9.10 -18.80
C ARG A 255 3.29 -8.21 -20.05
N PRO A 256 2.32 -7.32 -20.37
CA PRO A 256 2.42 -6.45 -21.53
C PRO A 256 3.58 -5.45 -21.49
N TYR A 257 4.11 -5.17 -20.30
CA TYR A 257 5.16 -4.17 -20.08
C TYR A 257 6.56 -4.76 -19.96
N GLN A 258 6.68 -6.06 -19.73
CA GLN A 258 7.97 -6.74 -19.44
C GLN A 258 9.07 -6.45 -20.46
N ALA A 259 8.75 -6.49 -21.75
CA ALA A 259 9.74 -6.26 -22.81
C ALA A 259 10.30 -4.83 -22.75
N GLN A 260 9.44 -3.84 -22.46
CA GLN A 260 9.86 -2.44 -22.35
C GLN A 260 10.71 -2.22 -21.11
N TYR A 261 10.34 -2.80 -19.96
CA TYR A 261 11.16 -2.74 -18.75
C TYR A 261 12.53 -3.38 -18.94
N ARG A 262 12.62 -4.56 -19.55
CA ARG A 262 13.90 -5.21 -19.85
C ARG A 262 14.78 -4.38 -20.78
N LYS A 263 14.19 -3.62 -21.70
CA LYS A 263 14.92 -2.72 -22.58
C LYS A 263 15.54 -1.55 -21.84
N ILE A 264 14.77 -0.89 -20.95
CA ILE A 264 15.25 0.29 -20.22
C ILE A 264 16.02 -0.04 -18.95
N ILE A 265 15.88 -1.28 -18.41
CA ILE A 265 16.65 -1.79 -17.26
C ILE A 265 17.31 -3.11 -17.69
N PRO A 266 18.38 -3.08 -18.46
CA PRO A 266 19.02 -4.27 -19.03
C PRO A 266 19.93 -4.99 -18.02
N SER A 267 19.37 -5.37 -16.87
CA SER A 267 20.06 -6.09 -15.80
C SER A 267 19.50 -7.51 -15.65
N PRO A 268 20.35 -8.55 -15.62
CA PRO A 268 19.93 -9.90 -15.25
C PRO A 268 19.55 -10.03 -13.78
N ASP A 269 20.03 -9.10 -12.93
CA ASP A 269 19.78 -9.08 -11.49
C ASP A 269 18.57 -8.24 -11.11
N MET A 270 17.79 -7.76 -12.10
CA MET A 270 16.55 -7.02 -11.85
C MET A 270 15.41 -7.96 -11.48
N HIS A 271 14.86 -7.78 -10.29
CA HIS A 271 13.75 -8.56 -9.77
C HIS A 271 12.42 -7.81 -9.88
N TYR A 272 11.38 -8.55 -10.19
CA TYR A 272 10.01 -8.04 -10.33
C TYR A 272 9.13 -8.80 -9.35
N MET A 273 8.54 -8.08 -8.39
CA MET A 273 7.64 -8.65 -7.38
C MET A 273 6.24 -8.08 -7.56
N GLU A 274 5.30 -8.96 -7.86
CA GLU A 274 3.91 -8.59 -7.98
C GLU A 274 3.24 -8.52 -6.61
N THR A 275 2.43 -7.49 -6.41
CA THR A 275 1.60 -7.30 -5.22
C THR A 275 0.17 -7.02 -5.61
N TYR A 276 -0.75 -7.39 -4.74
CA TYR A 276 -2.17 -7.12 -4.94
C TYR A 276 -2.69 -6.21 -3.83
#